data_40771a269730c3d73ee56f4f302f502c
#
_entry.id   40771a269730c3d73ee56f4f302f502c
#
_cell.length_a   1.000
_cell.length_b   1.000
_cell.length_c   1.000
_cell.angle_alpha   90.00
_cell.angle_beta   90.00
_cell.angle_gamma   90.00
#
_symmetry.space_group_name_H-M   'P 1'
#
loop_
_entity.id
_entity.type
_entity.pdbx_description
1 polymer ?
#
loop_
_entity_poly.entity_id
_entity_poly.type
_entity_poly.pdbx_seq_one_letter_code
_entity_poly.pdbx_strand_id
1 'polypeptide(L)'
;KWTRLRGCNMGFFREDACKVNGFDESFTQWGLDDSDFAARLINAGIKIKSGCFATGVLHLFHKEGILGPDCVNRNRFDAVLAEKLTLPVKGLI
;
A
#
# COMPACT_ATOMS: atom_id res chain seq x y z
N LYS A 1 6.72 1.08 9.80
CA LYS A 1 5.38 0.60 9.55
C LYS A 1 4.82 1.23 8.29
N TRP A 2 3.66 0.78 7.86
CA TRP A 2 3.03 1.24 6.62
C TRP A 2 2.87 2.78 6.54
N THR A 3 2.76 3.47 7.66
CA THR A 3 2.60 4.93 7.71
C THR A 3 3.75 5.72 7.08
N ARG A 4 4.92 5.10 6.97
CA ARG A 4 6.10 5.73 6.37
C ARG A 4 6.38 5.30 4.94
N LEU A 5 5.59 4.39 4.43
CA LEU A 5 5.78 3.90 3.07
C LEU A 5 5.15 4.85 2.05
N ARG A 6 5.83 4.99 0.93
CA ARG A 6 5.36 5.77 -0.21
C ARG A 6 5.55 4.96 -1.48
N GLY A 7 4.52 4.88 -2.28
CA GLY A 7 4.56 4.13 -3.52
C GLY A 7 5.66 4.57 -4.48
N CYS A 8 6.06 5.84 -4.40
CA CYS A 8 7.13 6.37 -5.25
C CYS A 8 8.53 5.87 -4.88
N ASN A 9 8.70 5.24 -3.72
CA ASN A 9 9.99 4.72 -3.28
C ASN A 9 9.80 3.50 -2.37
N MET A 10 9.30 2.41 -2.96
CA MET A 10 9.01 1.19 -2.24
C MET A 10 9.51 -0.01 -3.04
N GLY A 11 10.33 -0.86 -2.42
CA GLY A 11 10.80 -2.09 -3.02
C GLY A 11 10.28 -3.30 -2.26
N PHE A 12 10.07 -4.40 -2.95
CA PHE A 12 9.60 -5.65 -2.35
C PHE A 12 10.02 -6.83 -3.23
N PHE A 13 10.05 -8.02 -2.63
CA PHE A 13 10.31 -9.24 -3.40
C PHE A 13 9.05 -9.68 -4.13
N ARG A 14 9.23 -10.22 -5.31
CA ARG A 14 8.13 -10.72 -6.13
C ARG A 14 7.29 -11.77 -5.39
N GLU A 15 7.97 -12.68 -4.68
CA GLU A 15 7.31 -13.73 -3.93
C GLU A 15 6.37 -13.17 -2.86
N ASP A 16 6.79 -12.09 -2.21
CA ASP A 16 5.97 -11.44 -1.18
C ASP A 16 4.75 -10.76 -1.80
N ALA A 17 4.93 -10.11 -2.96
CA ALA A 17 3.82 -9.50 -3.68
C ALA A 17 2.80 -10.57 -4.12
N CYS A 18 3.28 -11.72 -4.59
CA CYS A 18 2.40 -12.82 -4.99
C CYS A 18 1.64 -13.40 -3.80
N LYS A 19 2.28 -13.47 -2.63
CA LYS A 19 1.67 -13.99 -1.41
C LYS A 19 0.43 -13.19 -1.01
N VAL A 20 0.45 -11.88 -1.20
CA VAL A 20 -0.70 -11.01 -0.91
C VAL A 20 -1.53 -10.67 -2.16
N ASN A 21 -1.25 -11.34 -3.27
CA ASN A 21 -1.96 -11.20 -4.54
C ASN A 21 -1.90 -9.78 -5.13
N GLY A 22 -0.78 -9.09 -4.92
CA GLY A 22 -0.51 -7.79 -5.54
C GLY A 22 -1.30 -6.63 -4.95
N PHE A 23 -1.36 -5.55 -5.71
CA PHE A 23 -2.16 -4.37 -5.34
C PHE A 23 -3.64 -4.65 -5.53
N ASP A 24 -4.46 -3.95 -4.75
CA ASP A 24 -5.91 -4.08 -4.85
C ASP A 24 -6.44 -3.13 -5.93
N GLU A 25 -6.87 -3.66 -7.04
CA GLU A 25 -7.40 -2.88 -8.16
C GLU A 25 -8.76 -2.23 -7.87
N SER A 26 -9.36 -2.54 -6.75
CA SER A 26 -10.60 -1.89 -6.34
C SER A 26 -10.38 -0.48 -5.79
N PHE A 27 -9.11 -0.10 -5.55
CA PHE A 27 -8.75 1.28 -5.20
C PHE A 27 -8.71 2.12 -6.46
N THR A 28 -9.83 2.73 -6.80
CA THR A 28 -10.02 3.43 -8.08
C THR A 28 -9.76 4.93 -8.04
N GLN A 29 -9.69 5.50 -6.83
CA GLN A 29 -9.41 6.92 -6.63
C GLN A 29 -8.02 7.10 -6.08
N TRP A 30 -7.56 8.37 -5.99
CA TRP A 30 -6.26 8.66 -5.40
C TRP A 30 -6.23 8.30 -3.92
N GLY A 31 -5.18 7.62 -3.52
CA GLY A 31 -4.83 7.46 -2.11
C GLY A 31 -5.06 6.06 -1.55
N LEU A 32 -4.22 5.71 -0.60
CA LEU A 32 -4.24 4.53 0.25
C LEU A 32 -3.95 3.18 -0.44
N ASP A 33 -3.76 3.14 -1.74
CA ASP A 33 -3.45 1.90 -2.47
C ASP A 33 -2.10 1.33 -2.06
N ASP A 34 -1.08 2.17 -1.92
CA ASP A 34 0.25 1.74 -1.45
C ASP A 34 0.23 1.39 0.03
N SER A 35 -0.50 2.15 0.84
CA SER A 35 -0.68 1.85 2.26
C SER A 35 -1.42 0.53 2.48
N ASP A 36 -2.44 0.27 1.66
CA ASP A 36 -3.16 -1.00 1.68
C ASP A 36 -2.25 -2.18 1.37
N PHE A 37 -1.47 -2.07 0.30
CA PHE A 37 -0.51 -3.11 -0.09
C PHE A 37 0.49 -3.38 1.05
N ALA A 38 1.06 -2.32 1.61
CA ALA A 38 2.00 -2.43 2.72
C ALA A 38 1.36 -3.07 3.96
N ALA A 39 0.14 -2.67 4.30
CA ALA A 39 -0.57 -3.23 5.44
C ALA A 39 -0.84 -4.72 5.26
N ARG A 40 -1.20 -5.15 4.05
CA ARG A 40 -1.43 -6.58 3.77
C ARG A 40 -0.13 -7.39 3.85
N LEU A 41 0.98 -6.82 3.40
CA LEU A 41 2.29 -7.46 3.57
C LEU A 41 2.62 -7.64 5.04
N ILE A 42 2.40 -6.62 5.87
CA ILE A 42 2.64 -6.70 7.31
C ILE A 42 1.72 -7.76 7.94
N ASN A 43 0.45 -7.78 7.57
CA ASN A 43 -0.53 -8.76 8.08
C ASN A 43 -0.12 -10.18 7.71
N ALA A 44 0.54 -10.37 6.57
CA ALA A 44 1.06 -11.66 6.13
C ALA A 44 2.37 -12.06 6.81
N GLY A 45 2.89 -11.22 7.72
CA GLY A 45 4.10 -11.52 8.49
C GLY A 45 5.40 -11.05 7.84
N ILE A 46 5.33 -10.28 6.77
CA ILE A 46 6.52 -9.79 6.08
C ILE A 46 7.05 -8.56 6.81
N LYS A 47 8.36 -8.56 7.08
CA LYS A 47 9.00 -7.49 7.82
C LYS A 47 9.38 -6.34 6.90
N ILE A 48 9.19 -5.11 7.39
CA ILE A 48 9.58 -3.91 6.67
C ILE A 48 10.98 -3.50 7.10
N LYS A 49 11.82 -3.18 6.10
CA LYS A 49 13.14 -2.60 6.33
C LYS A 49 13.14 -1.18 5.80
N SER A 50 13.57 -0.24 6.64
CA SER A 50 13.69 1.15 6.22
C SER A 50 14.94 1.34 5.37
N GLY A 51 14.77 1.97 4.20
CA GLY A 51 15.88 2.42 3.36
C GLY A 51 16.21 3.90 3.57
N CYS A 52 15.75 4.50 4.66
CA CYS A 52 15.98 5.91 4.96
C CYS A 52 17.47 6.22 4.96
N PHE A 53 17.85 7.32 4.28
CA PHE A 53 19.23 7.75 4.05
C PHE A 53 20.07 6.84 3.15
N ALA A 54 19.54 5.70 2.72
CA ALA A 54 20.25 4.79 1.82
C ALA A 54 19.68 4.76 0.41
N THR A 55 18.38 5.09 0.26
CA THR A 55 17.66 5.00 -1.01
C THR A 55 16.84 6.27 -1.24
N GLY A 56 17.52 7.35 -1.61
CA GLY A 56 16.84 8.61 -1.91
C GLY A 56 16.30 8.65 -3.34
N VAL A 57 15.18 9.32 -3.57
CA VAL A 57 14.66 9.61 -4.90
C VAL A 57 14.29 11.09 -4.99
N LEU A 58 14.34 11.63 -6.21
CA LEU A 58 13.86 12.99 -6.50
C LEU A 58 12.44 12.89 -6.99
N HIS A 59 11.53 13.50 -6.25
CA HIS A 59 10.10 13.48 -6.60
C HIS A 59 9.76 14.81 -7.28
N LEU A 60 9.50 14.76 -8.58
CA LEU A 60 9.18 15.95 -9.36
C LEU A 60 7.86 16.56 -8.87
N PHE A 61 7.82 17.89 -8.88
CA PHE A 61 6.62 18.61 -8.46
C PHE A 61 5.44 18.29 -9.39
N HIS A 62 4.29 18.00 -8.81
CA HIS A 62 3.02 17.86 -9.53
C HIS A 62 1.89 18.16 -8.56
N LYS A 63 0.70 18.39 -9.11
CA LYS A 63 -0.48 18.63 -8.28
C LYS A 63 -0.82 17.34 -7.51
N GLU A 64 -0.92 17.46 -6.19
CA GLU A 64 -1.26 16.31 -5.36
C GLU A 64 -2.75 16.00 -5.44
N GLY A 65 -3.06 14.69 -5.34
CA GLY A 65 -4.42 14.23 -5.19
C GLY A 65 -4.94 14.50 -3.77
N ILE A 66 -6.25 14.48 -3.61
CA ILE A 66 -6.90 14.70 -2.32
C ILE A 66 -7.74 13.48 -1.96
N LEU A 67 -7.54 12.98 -0.73
CA LEU A 67 -8.35 11.90 -0.20
C LEU A 67 -9.61 12.50 0.42
N GLY A 68 -10.76 12.25 -0.20
CA GLY A 68 -12.03 12.77 0.29
C GLY A 68 -12.50 12.09 1.58
N PRO A 69 -13.34 12.76 2.39
CA PRO A 69 -13.84 12.19 3.65
C PRO A 69 -14.71 10.94 3.46
N ASP A 70 -15.42 10.85 2.34
CA ASP A 70 -16.29 9.71 2.02
C ASP A 70 -15.63 8.76 1.01
N CYS A 71 -14.31 8.71 1.00
CA CYS A 71 -13.58 7.90 0.05
C CYS A 71 -13.78 6.41 0.33
N VAL A 72 -14.20 5.66 -0.69
CA VAL A 72 -14.36 4.21 -0.62
C VAL A 72 -13.03 3.53 -0.26
N ASN A 73 -11.91 4.08 -0.72
CA ASN A 73 -10.59 3.55 -0.42
C ASN A 73 -10.31 3.53 1.09
N ARG A 74 -10.75 4.57 1.82
CA ARG A 74 -10.55 4.60 3.28
C ARG A 74 -11.30 3.48 3.96
N ASN A 75 -12.54 3.23 3.56
CA ASN A 75 -13.33 2.14 4.14
C ASN A 75 -12.68 0.78 3.90
N ARG A 76 -12.15 0.56 2.70
CA ARG A 76 -11.43 -0.67 2.37
C ARG A 76 -10.15 -0.81 3.18
N PHE A 77 -9.39 0.27 3.31
CA PHE A 77 -8.17 0.28 4.08
C PHE A 77 -8.43 0.03 5.57
N ASP A 78 -9.47 0.67 6.13
CA ASP A 78 -9.85 0.46 7.51
C ASP A 78 -10.23 -1.00 7.78
N ALA A 79 -10.91 -1.66 6.84
CA ALA A 79 -11.22 -3.08 6.94
C ALA A 79 -9.96 -3.94 6.95
N VAL A 80 -8.96 -3.61 6.11
CA VAL A 80 -7.68 -4.32 6.09
C VAL A 80 -6.98 -4.23 7.43
N LEU A 81 -6.98 -3.05 8.04
CA LEU A 81 -6.35 -2.85 9.36
C LEU A 81 -7.12 -3.56 10.47
N ALA A 82 -8.44 -3.45 10.48
CA ALA A 82 -9.29 -4.01 11.54
C ALA A 82 -9.33 -5.53 11.51
N GLU A 83 -9.44 -6.12 10.34
CA GLU A 83 -9.60 -7.57 10.15
C GLU A 83 -8.28 -8.27 9.83
N LYS A 84 -7.17 -7.53 9.76
CA LYS A 84 -5.83 -8.04 9.41
C LYS A 84 -5.84 -8.87 8.12
N LEU A 85 -6.50 -8.33 7.10
CA LEU A 85 -6.60 -8.98 5.80
C LEU A 85 -5.24 -9.06 5.12
N THR A 86 -5.03 -10.11 4.36
CA THR A 86 -3.79 -10.32 3.57
C THR A 86 -4.04 -10.31 2.08
N LEU A 87 -5.29 -10.47 1.66
CA LEU A 87 -5.67 -10.54 0.24
C LEU A 87 -6.50 -9.33 -0.16
N PRO A 88 -6.34 -8.85 -1.40
CA PRO A 88 -7.13 -7.75 -1.92
C PRO A 88 -8.53 -8.21 -2.31
N VAL A 89 -9.42 -7.26 -2.52
CA VAL A 89 -10.74 -7.53 -3.11
C VAL A 89 -10.57 -7.94 -4.57
N LYS A 90 -9.69 -7.26 -5.30
CA LYS A 90 -9.38 -7.57 -6.70
C LYS A 90 -7.87 -7.44 -6.92
N GLY A 91 -7.17 -8.56 -6.94
CA GLY A 91 -5.73 -8.61 -7.09
C GLY A 91 -5.26 -9.12 -8.45
N LEU A 92 -4.07 -9.72 -8.45
CA LEU A 92 -3.42 -10.24 -9.66
C LEU A 92 -4.20 -11.36 -10.33
N ILE A 93 -4.82 -12.18 -9.53
CA ILE A 93 -5.56 -13.35 -10.03
C ILE A 93 -7.00 -13.31 -9.54
#